data_c47b6d6bcb5a25ac47ec238b057b4c43
#
_entry.id   c47b6d6bcb5a25ac47ec238b057b4c43
#
_cell.length_a   1.000
_cell.length_b   1.000
_cell.length_c   1.000
_cell.angle_alpha   90.00
_cell.angle_beta   90.00
_cell.angle_gamma   90.00
#
_symmetry.space_group_name_H-M   'P 1'
#
loop_
_entity.id
_entity.type
_entity.pdbx_description
1 polymer ?
#
loop_
_entity_poly.entity_id
_entity_poly.type
_entity_poly.pdbx_seq_one_letter_code
_entity_poly.pdbx_strand_id
1 'polypeptide(L)'
;MTVKFINAKEAASMIPDGSTVAIDAFISFCLADDILGEIESRFVREGHPSSLSVVNVAGIGGDGKDRGINHFAHKGLMRRFLCSNLSLANKIYPLITEDAFPCFMIPQGVLSHMMRAIASGKPGIITEVGMKTFVDPRIDGGCINDAAKACDERPVQLIQLNGSDCLFYPAFSIDIAIIKGSKADKKGNISLEKEAMHLEQLEMATAARNSGGIVMVQ
;
A
#
# COMPACT_ATOMS: atom_id res chain seq x y z
N MET A 1 2.90 12.93 20.88
CA MET A 1 3.18 13.08 19.46
C MET A 1 2.74 14.47 19.03
N THR A 2 3.53 15.19 18.25
CA THR A 2 3.18 16.57 17.83
C THR A 2 2.52 16.49 16.46
N VAL A 3 1.31 17.00 16.36
CA VAL A 3 0.63 17.19 15.07
C VAL A 3 1.28 18.36 14.36
N LYS A 4 1.55 18.21 13.05
CA LYS A 4 2.06 19.26 12.18
C LYS A 4 1.06 19.51 11.06
N PHE A 5 0.73 20.76 10.83
CA PHE A 5 -0.02 21.21 9.66
C PHE A 5 1.00 21.67 8.62
N ILE A 6 1.11 20.96 7.54
CA ILE A 6 2.11 21.14 6.49
C ILE A 6 1.43 21.04 5.12
N ASN A 7 2.10 21.48 4.07
CA ASN A 7 1.62 21.29 2.71
C ASN A 7 2.08 19.92 2.14
N ALA A 8 1.54 19.52 1.00
CA ALA A 8 1.84 18.24 0.37
C ALA A 8 3.32 18.07 0.01
N LYS A 9 3.99 19.15 -0.40
CA LYS A 9 5.43 19.15 -0.72
C LYS A 9 6.29 18.88 0.53
N GLU A 10 5.94 19.51 1.65
CA GLU A 10 6.60 19.24 2.94
C GLU A 10 6.35 17.81 3.39
N ALA A 11 5.12 17.29 3.22
CA ALA A 11 4.79 15.89 3.51
C ALA A 11 5.64 14.94 2.68
N ALA A 12 5.72 15.13 1.36
CA ALA A 12 6.55 14.32 0.48
C ALA A 12 8.05 14.38 0.87
N SER A 13 8.54 15.53 1.37
CA SER A 13 9.94 15.66 1.82
C SER A 13 10.28 14.82 3.05
N MET A 14 9.28 14.42 3.82
CA MET A 14 9.47 13.61 5.03
C MET A 14 9.58 12.11 4.75
N ILE A 15 9.34 11.66 3.51
CA ILE A 15 9.38 10.24 3.15
C ILE A 15 10.83 9.83 2.85
N PRO A 16 11.43 8.92 3.65
CA PRO A 16 12.75 8.39 3.39
C PRO A 16 12.76 7.39 2.23
N ASP A 17 13.93 7.21 1.62
CA ASP A 17 14.16 6.12 0.68
C ASP A 17 13.93 4.76 1.33
N GLY A 18 13.46 3.79 0.56
CA GLY A 18 13.24 2.43 1.01
C GLY A 18 12.03 2.23 1.91
N SER A 19 11.27 3.30 2.24
CA SER A 19 10.09 3.22 3.11
C SER A 19 9.00 2.30 2.56
N THR A 20 8.27 1.65 3.46
CA THR A 20 7.00 0.99 3.16
C THR A 20 5.88 2.02 3.26
N VAL A 21 5.25 2.35 2.14
CA VAL A 21 4.19 3.34 2.01
C VAL A 21 2.86 2.63 1.77
N ALA A 22 1.94 2.70 2.72
CA ALA A 22 0.58 2.21 2.58
C ALA A 22 -0.34 3.38 2.20
N ILE A 23 -1.14 3.19 1.14
CA ILE A 23 -2.02 4.21 0.59
C ILE A 23 -3.46 3.71 0.66
N ASP A 24 -4.32 4.48 1.31
CA ASP A 24 -5.73 4.16 1.45
C ASP A 24 -6.58 5.00 0.49
N ALA A 25 -7.26 4.31 -0.40
CA ALA A 25 -8.26 4.86 -1.33
C ALA A 25 -8.98 3.72 -2.06
N PHE A 26 -10.10 4.02 -2.69
CA PHE A 26 -10.81 3.12 -3.61
C PHE A 26 -11.14 3.87 -4.89
N ILE A 27 -10.57 3.43 -6.02
CA ILE A 27 -10.65 4.14 -7.31
C ILE A 27 -10.06 5.55 -7.15
N SER A 28 -10.90 6.58 -7.19
CA SER A 28 -10.52 7.99 -6.93
C SER A 28 -11.15 8.53 -5.65
N PHE A 29 -11.90 7.69 -4.91
CA PHE A 29 -12.53 8.09 -3.65
C PHE A 29 -11.54 8.00 -2.49
N CYS A 30 -11.61 8.94 -1.57
CA CYS A 30 -10.75 9.04 -0.40
C CYS A 30 -9.24 9.07 -0.77
N LEU A 31 -8.90 9.58 -1.96
CA LEU A 31 -7.55 9.61 -2.50
C LEU A 31 -6.83 10.91 -2.09
N ALA A 32 -5.70 10.78 -1.42
CA ALA A 32 -4.81 11.87 -1.04
C ALA A 32 -3.85 12.21 -2.21
N ASP A 33 -4.41 12.61 -3.35
CA ASP A 33 -3.72 12.69 -4.64
C ASP A 33 -2.63 13.78 -4.69
N ASP A 34 -2.81 14.89 -3.95
CA ASP A 34 -1.80 15.97 -3.90
C ASP A 34 -0.49 15.49 -3.26
N ILE A 35 -0.58 14.67 -2.22
CA ILE A 35 0.62 14.08 -1.59
C ILE A 35 1.31 13.14 -2.57
N LEU A 36 0.55 12.31 -3.30
CA LEU A 36 1.11 11.38 -4.29
C LEU A 36 1.78 12.12 -5.46
N GLY A 37 1.16 13.18 -5.95
CA GLY A 37 1.75 14.04 -7.00
C GLY A 37 3.02 14.75 -6.55
N GLU A 38 3.11 15.15 -5.27
CA GLU A 38 4.33 15.76 -4.73
C GLU A 38 5.45 14.73 -4.49
N ILE A 39 5.11 13.47 -4.21
CA ILE A 39 6.09 12.37 -4.18
C ILE A 39 6.70 12.18 -5.58
N GLU A 40 5.86 12.12 -6.62
CA GLU A 40 6.30 12.07 -8.02
C GLU A 40 7.19 13.26 -8.37
N SER A 41 6.70 14.49 -8.10
CA SER A 41 7.41 15.73 -8.41
C SER A 41 8.79 15.81 -7.74
N ARG A 42 8.88 15.34 -6.49
CA ARG A 42 10.15 15.28 -5.77
C ARG A 42 11.09 14.24 -6.39
N PHE A 43 10.56 13.04 -6.71
CA PHE A 43 11.38 12.00 -7.35
C PHE A 43 11.93 12.46 -8.69
N VAL A 44 11.10 13.05 -9.54
CA VAL A 44 11.53 13.55 -10.87
C VAL A 44 12.60 14.64 -10.73
N ARG A 45 12.50 15.50 -9.74
CA ARG A 45 13.43 16.62 -9.52
C ARG A 45 14.71 16.21 -8.80
N GLU A 46 14.62 15.33 -7.81
CA GLU A 46 15.70 15.07 -6.84
C GLU A 46 16.19 13.61 -6.86
N GLY A 47 15.44 12.68 -7.49
CA GLY A 47 15.67 11.25 -7.40
C GLY A 47 15.24 10.64 -6.06
N HIS A 48 14.52 11.38 -5.23
CA HIS A 48 14.03 10.99 -3.90
C HIS A 48 12.54 11.33 -3.73
N PRO A 49 11.78 10.55 -2.93
CA PRO A 49 12.19 9.27 -2.33
C PRO A 49 12.38 8.20 -3.40
N SER A 50 13.23 7.23 -3.14
CA SER A 50 13.49 6.11 -4.05
C SER A 50 13.28 4.76 -3.38
N SER A 51 13.16 3.70 -4.18
CA SER A 51 13.10 2.31 -3.70
C SER A 51 11.97 2.05 -2.70
N LEU A 52 10.79 2.64 -2.88
CA LEU A 52 9.65 2.48 -2.00
C LEU A 52 9.01 1.09 -2.14
N SER A 53 8.59 0.49 -1.03
CA SER A 53 7.62 -0.61 -1.02
C SER A 53 6.22 -0.03 -0.91
N VAL A 54 5.42 -0.11 -1.97
CA VAL A 54 4.08 0.48 -1.99
C VAL A 54 3.03 -0.59 -1.75
N VAL A 55 2.06 -0.28 -0.89
CA VAL A 55 0.94 -1.16 -0.55
C VAL A 55 -0.38 -0.44 -0.78
N ASN A 56 -1.26 -1.04 -1.57
CA ASN A 56 -2.62 -0.56 -1.80
C ASN A 56 -3.63 -1.63 -1.42
N VAL A 57 -4.57 -1.32 -0.53
CA VAL A 57 -5.63 -2.27 -0.16
C VAL A 57 -6.59 -2.50 -1.32
N ALA A 58 -7.00 -1.43 -2.02
CA ALA A 58 -7.85 -1.52 -3.20
C ALA A 58 -7.14 -0.96 -4.45
N GLY A 59 -7.71 -1.14 -5.62
CA GLY A 59 -7.22 -0.50 -6.84
C GLY A 59 -7.41 1.01 -6.77
N ILE A 60 -6.32 1.77 -6.89
CA ILE A 60 -6.31 3.23 -6.87
C ILE A 60 -5.78 3.81 -8.16
N GLY A 61 -6.44 4.83 -8.66
CA GLY A 61 -6.10 5.49 -9.91
C GLY A 61 -7.30 6.24 -10.46
N GLY A 62 -7.23 6.68 -11.67
CA GLY A 62 -8.31 7.38 -12.35
C GLY A 62 -8.45 6.89 -13.78
N ASP A 63 -9.49 7.34 -14.41
CA ASP A 63 -9.94 7.16 -15.78
C ASP A 63 -8.94 7.69 -16.83
N GLY A 64 -7.75 7.11 -16.89
CA GLY A 64 -6.66 7.49 -17.81
C GLY A 64 -5.89 8.75 -17.41
N LYS A 65 -6.11 9.27 -16.20
CA LYS A 65 -5.41 10.44 -15.66
C LYS A 65 -4.20 10.02 -14.82
N ASP A 66 -3.27 10.95 -14.66
CA ASP A 66 -2.09 10.84 -13.79
C ASP A 66 -2.53 10.98 -12.35
N ARG A 67 -3.14 9.93 -11.77
CA ARG A 67 -3.72 9.92 -10.44
C ARG A 67 -3.42 8.62 -9.71
N GLY A 68 -3.43 8.70 -8.40
CA GLY A 68 -3.25 7.55 -7.53
C GLY A 68 -1.92 6.86 -7.76
N ILE A 69 -1.95 5.54 -7.99
CA ILE A 69 -0.72 4.76 -8.18
C ILE A 69 0.06 5.14 -9.45
N ASN A 70 -0.59 5.79 -10.42
CA ASN A 70 0.07 6.18 -11.66
C ASN A 70 1.16 7.25 -11.46
N HIS A 71 1.13 8.00 -10.35
CA HIS A 71 2.23 8.88 -9.92
C HIS A 71 3.53 8.11 -9.62
N PHE A 72 3.46 6.82 -9.38
CA PHE A 72 4.62 5.98 -9.07
C PHE A 72 5.23 5.31 -10.31
N ALA A 73 4.79 5.67 -11.52
CA ALA A 73 5.23 5.05 -12.77
C ALA A 73 6.62 5.53 -13.24
N HIS A 74 7.60 5.53 -12.35
CA HIS A 74 8.98 5.92 -12.61
C HIS A 74 9.95 4.83 -12.16
N LYS A 75 10.91 4.44 -13.03
CA LYS A 75 11.94 3.45 -12.68
C LYS A 75 12.77 3.95 -11.49
N GLY A 76 12.88 3.10 -10.46
CA GLY A 76 13.62 3.42 -9.23
C GLY A 76 12.79 4.07 -8.13
N LEU A 77 11.59 4.58 -8.41
CA LEU A 77 10.71 5.10 -7.36
C LEU A 77 10.17 3.97 -6.48
N MET A 78 9.73 2.88 -7.09
CA MET A 78 9.32 1.67 -6.36
C MET A 78 10.36 0.56 -6.46
N ARG A 79 10.57 -0.18 -5.35
CA ARG A 79 11.29 -1.45 -5.31
C ARG A 79 10.36 -2.65 -5.17
N ARG A 80 9.10 -2.46 -4.80
CA ARG A 80 8.09 -3.50 -4.59
C ARG A 80 6.69 -2.91 -4.66
N PHE A 81 5.75 -3.63 -5.25
CA PHE A 81 4.34 -3.27 -5.23
C PHE A 81 3.49 -4.44 -4.74
N LEU A 82 2.68 -4.22 -3.69
CA LEU A 82 1.70 -5.16 -3.17
C LEU A 82 0.31 -4.54 -3.28
N CYS A 83 -0.57 -5.16 -4.03
CA CYS A 83 -1.92 -4.63 -4.29
C CYS A 83 -2.97 -5.74 -4.35
N SER A 84 -4.23 -5.35 -4.45
CA SER A 84 -5.34 -6.27 -4.73
C SER A 84 -5.84 -6.16 -6.15
N ASN A 85 -5.56 -5.08 -6.85
CA ASN A 85 -6.10 -4.80 -8.17
C ASN A 85 -5.17 -3.86 -8.96
N LEU A 86 -5.01 -4.13 -10.25
CA LEU A 86 -4.17 -3.37 -11.17
C LEU A 86 -4.96 -2.63 -12.26
N SER A 87 -6.29 -2.78 -12.32
CA SER A 87 -7.10 -2.28 -13.44
C SER A 87 -7.00 -0.78 -13.67
N LEU A 88 -6.57 0.00 -12.68
CA LEU A 88 -6.41 1.45 -12.74
C LEU A 88 -4.94 1.90 -12.77
N ALA A 89 -3.99 0.96 -12.82
CA ALA A 89 -2.55 1.19 -12.78
C ALA A 89 -1.93 1.28 -14.19
N ASN A 90 -2.58 1.97 -15.11
CA ASN A 90 -2.26 1.96 -16.54
C ASN A 90 -0.80 2.33 -16.85
N LYS A 91 -0.23 3.32 -16.13
CA LYS A 91 1.16 3.71 -16.30
C LYS A 91 2.16 2.77 -15.63
N ILE A 92 1.71 1.99 -14.65
CA ILE A 92 2.55 1.02 -13.94
C ILE A 92 2.75 -0.25 -14.78
N TYR A 93 1.79 -0.64 -15.64
CA TYR A 93 1.86 -1.86 -16.43
C TYR A 93 3.16 -2.05 -17.21
N PRO A 94 3.68 -1.06 -17.94
CA PRO A 94 4.96 -1.21 -18.66
C PRO A 94 6.10 -1.60 -17.71
N LEU A 95 6.18 -1.00 -16.52
CA LEU A 95 7.21 -1.29 -15.52
C LEU A 95 7.08 -2.71 -14.95
N ILE A 96 5.84 -3.19 -14.75
CA ILE A 96 5.58 -4.57 -14.32
C ILE A 96 6.02 -5.56 -15.41
N THR A 97 5.69 -5.28 -16.67
CA THR A 97 6.04 -6.13 -17.82
C THR A 97 7.55 -6.17 -18.08
N GLU A 98 8.26 -5.10 -17.77
CA GLU A 98 9.71 -5.00 -17.87
C GLU A 98 10.45 -5.51 -16.62
N ASP A 99 9.74 -6.12 -15.66
CA ASP A 99 10.30 -6.62 -14.40
C ASP A 99 11.08 -5.57 -13.59
N ALA A 100 10.66 -4.30 -13.68
CA ALA A 100 11.35 -3.20 -13.00
C ALA A 100 11.32 -3.33 -11.46
N PHE A 101 10.37 -4.05 -10.91
CA PHE A 101 10.22 -4.38 -9.49
C PHE A 101 9.28 -5.57 -9.30
N PRO A 102 9.40 -6.34 -8.19
CA PRO A 102 8.43 -7.36 -7.79
C PRO A 102 7.03 -6.79 -7.60
N CYS A 103 6.06 -7.32 -8.34
CA CYS A 103 4.65 -6.97 -8.21
C CYS A 103 3.85 -8.18 -7.71
N PHE A 104 3.15 -8.02 -6.60
CA PHE A 104 2.31 -9.03 -6.00
C PHE A 104 0.86 -8.57 -5.93
N MET A 105 -0.05 -9.49 -6.20
CA MET A 105 -1.48 -9.27 -6.04
C MET A 105 -2.08 -10.34 -5.13
N ILE A 106 -2.73 -9.88 -4.04
CA ILE A 106 -3.41 -10.74 -3.07
C ILE A 106 -4.86 -10.27 -2.85
N PRO A 107 -5.75 -11.11 -2.30
CA PRO A 107 -7.15 -10.74 -2.16
C PRO A 107 -7.35 -9.45 -1.35
N GLN A 108 -8.20 -8.56 -1.84
CA GLN A 108 -8.48 -7.27 -1.19
C GLN A 108 -8.93 -7.43 0.26
N GLY A 109 -9.83 -8.39 0.53
CA GLY A 109 -10.29 -8.65 1.90
C GLY A 109 -9.16 -9.08 2.84
N VAL A 110 -8.15 -9.79 2.33
CA VAL A 110 -6.95 -10.14 3.11
C VAL A 110 -6.12 -8.89 3.42
N LEU A 111 -5.90 -7.99 2.45
CA LEU A 111 -5.19 -6.72 2.69
C LEU A 111 -5.94 -5.82 3.68
N SER A 112 -7.28 -5.73 3.56
CA SER A 112 -8.11 -4.99 4.51
C SER A 112 -7.96 -5.55 5.94
N HIS A 113 -8.08 -6.86 6.11
CA HIS A 113 -7.85 -7.51 7.41
C HIS A 113 -6.40 -7.40 7.88
N MET A 114 -5.43 -7.34 6.96
CA MET A 114 -4.01 -7.17 7.28
C MET A 114 -3.75 -5.84 8.00
N MET A 115 -4.39 -4.75 7.59
CA MET A 115 -4.27 -3.46 8.29
C MET A 115 -4.69 -3.60 9.76
N ARG A 116 -5.78 -4.32 10.06
CA ARG A 116 -6.23 -4.62 11.43
C ARG A 116 -5.27 -5.55 12.17
N ALA A 117 -4.71 -6.53 11.49
CA ALA A 117 -3.74 -7.45 12.09
C ALA A 117 -2.48 -6.71 12.52
N ILE A 118 -1.91 -5.89 11.65
CA ILE A 118 -0.74 -5.04 11.96
C ILE A 118 -1.08 -4.08 13.10
N ALA A 119 -2.23 -3.40 13.03
CA ALA A 119 -2.70 -2.47 14.06
C ALA A 119 -2.84 -3.13 15.45
N SER A 120 -3.14 -4.42 15.49
CA SER A 120 -3.28 -5.19 16.74
C SER A 120 -2.05 -6.01 17.11
N GLY A 121 -0.93 -5.86 16.42
CA GLY A 121 0.33 -6.58 16.69
C GLY A 121 0.27 -8.08 16.40
N LYS A 122 -0.64 -8.51 15.52
CA LYS A 122 -0.72 -9.92 15.09
C LYS A 122 0.38 -10.24 14.08
N PRO A 123 0.87 -11.50 14.03
CA PRO A 123 1.92 -11.89 13.11
C PRO A 123 1.47 -11.94 11.64
N GLY A 124 0.16 -11.86 11.38
CA GLY A 124 -0.43 -11.94 10.03
C GLY A 124 -1.86 -12.46 10.03
N ILE A 125 -2.31 -12.87 8.86
CA ILE A 125 -3.64 -13.44 8.61
C ILE A 125 -3.50 -14.91 8.23
N ILE A 126 -4.25 -15.78 8.91
CA ILE A 126 -4.41 -17.19 8.53
C ILE A 126 -5.83 -17.37 7.98
N THR A 127 -5.95 -17.90 6.76
CA THR A 127 -7.23 -18.07 6.08
C THR A 127 -7.11 -19.05 4.92
N GLU A 128 -8.22 -19.59 4.45
CA GLU A 128 -8.29 -20.36 3.21
C GLU A 128 -8.51 -19.49 1.96
N VAL A 129 -8.78 -18.18 2.16
CA VAL A 129 -8.99 -17.23 1.04
C VAL A 129 -7.74 -17.12 0.19
N GLY A 130 -7.86 -17.42 -1.10
CA GLY A 130 -6.76 -17.47 -2.06
C GLY A 130 -6.29 -18.90 -2.40
N MET A 131 -6.68 -19.91 -1.63
CA MET A 131 -6.36 -21.31 -1.97
C MET A 131 -6.92 -21.72 -3.32
N LYS A 132 -6.15 -22.52 -4.08
CA LYS A 132 -6.49 -23.01 -5.42
C LYS A 132 -6.68 -21.90 -6.46
N THR A 133 -6.20 -20.69 -6.17
CA THR A 133 -6.13 -19.56 -7.12
C THR A 133 -4.66 -19.23 -7.41
N PHE A 134 -4.40 -18.25 -8.28
CA PHE A 134 -3.03 -17.78 -8.55
C PHE A 134 -2.29 -17.26 -7.30
N VAL A 135 -3.01 -16.96 -6.21
CA VAL A 135 -2.42 -16.54 -4.94
C VAL A 135 -1.85 -17.73 -4.15
N ASP A 136 -2.34 -18.95 -4.40
CA ASP A 136 -1.85 -20.15 -3.73
C ASP A 136 -0.34 -20.35 -4.04
N PRO A 137 0.55 -20.50 -3.04
CA PRO A 137 1.97 -20.69 -3.25
C PRO A 137 2.34 -21.91 -4.13
N ARG A 138 1.43 -22.88 -4.25
CA ARG A 138 1.60 -24.05 -5.13
C ARG A 138 1.35 -23.74 -6.60
N ILE A 139 0.82 -22.55 -6.91
CA ILE A 139 0.54 -22.06 -8.27
C ILE A 139 1.51 -20.92 -8.55
N ASP A 140 1.13 -19.66 -8.23
CA ASP A 140 1.97 -18.49 -8.48
C ASP A 140 2.33 -17.70 -7.20
N GLY A 141 1.68 -17.96 -6.06
CA GLY A 141 1.93 -17.26 -4.82
C GLY A 141 1.63 -15.75 -4.88
N GLY A 142 0.68 -15.34 -5.74
CA GLY A 142 0.33 -13.94 -5.95
C GLY A 142 1.33 -13.15 -6.81
N CYS A 143 2.33 -13.81 -7.42
CA CYS A 143 3.32 -13.16 -8.28
C CYS A 143 2.68 -12.74 -9.61
N ILE A 144 2.89 -11.48 -10.01
CA ILE A 144 2.36 -10.93 -11.27
C ILE A 144 3.42 -10.91 -12.36
N ASN A 145 4.70 -10.87 -11.99
CA ASN A 145 5.82 -10.81 -12.93
C ASN A 145 6.98 -11.71 -12.48
N ASP A 146 8.00 -11.84 -13.33
CA ASP A 146 9.13 -12.73 -13.04
C ASP A 146 10.02 -12.18 -11.93
N ALA A 147 10.13 -10.86 -11.80
CA ALA A 147 10.79 -10.23 -10.65
C ALA A 147 10.15 -10.65 -9.32
N ALA A 148 8.80 -10.78 -9.27
CA ALA A 148 8.10 -11.27 -8.09
C ALA A 148 8.37 -12.76 -7.85
N LYS A 149 8.46 -13.58 -8.89
CA LYS A 149 8.80 -15.01 -8.74
C LYS A 149 10.22 -15.22 -8.21
N ALA A 150 11.15 -14.34 -8.58
CA ALA A 150 12.53 -14.36 -8.11
C ALA A 150 12.74 -13.75 -6.72
N CYS A 151 11.73 -13.05 -6.17
CA CYS A 151 11.83 -12.39 -4.88
C CYS A 151 11.67 -13.39 -3.72
N ASP A 152 12.53 -13.33 -2.71
CA ASP A 152 12.44 -14.18 -1.51
C ASP A 152 11.34 -13.73 -0.54
N GLU A 153 11.02 -12.44 -0.53
CA GLU A 153 9.99 -11.86 0.33
C GLU A 153 8.58 -12.15 -0.22
N ARG A 154 8.02 -13.30 0.12
CA ARG A 154 6.69 -13.72 -0.35
C ARG A 154 5.57 -13.15 0.52
N PRO A 155 4.47 -12.63 -0.09
CA PRO A 155 3.34 -12.10 0.67
C PRO A 155 2.42 -13.19 1.22
N VAL A 156 2.62 -14.46 0.83
CA VAL A 156 1.78 -15.59 1.22
C VAL A 156 2.61 -16.85 1.37
N GLN A 157 2.26 -17.67 2.36
CA GLN A 157 2.87 -18.96 2.67
C GLN A 157 1.80 -20.03 2.82
N LEU A 158 2.08 -21.27 2.40
CA LEU A 158 1.25 -22.41 2.72
C LEU A 158 1.66 -22.95 4.10
N ILE A 159 0.70 -23.11 4.99
CA ILE A 159 0.89 -23.71 6.32
C ILE A 159 -0.12 -24.80 6.57
N GLN A 160 0.18 -25.68 7.54
CA GLN A 160 -0.79 -26.64 8.06
C GLN A 160 -1.24 -26.21 9.46
N LEU A 161 -2.56 -26.15 9.66
CA LEU A 161 -3.16 -25.87 10.95
C LEU A 161 -4.26 -26.92 11.24
N ASN A 162 -4.16 -27.59 12.37
CA ASN A 162 -5.12 -28.65 12.77
C ASN A 162 -5.35 -29.72 11.69
N GLY A 163 -4.31 -30.09 10.92
CA GLY A 163 -4.39 -31.08 9.86
C GLY A 163 -4.98 -30.61 8.53
N SER A 164 -5.28 -29.32 8.39
CA SER A 164 -5.77 -28.70 7.18
C SER A 164 -4.76 -27.70 6.61
N ASP A 165 -4.69 -27.63 5.30
CA ASP A 165 -3.90 -26.59 4.61
C ASP A 165 -4.59 -25.23 4.77
N CYS A 166 -3.79 -24.20 5.09
CA CYS A 166 -4.22 -22.80 5.14
C CYS A 166 -3.16 -21.91 4.50
N LEU A 167 -3.56 -20.72 4.10
CA LEU A 167 -2.65 -19.66 3.70
C LEU A 167 -2.33 -18.74 4.88
N PHE A 168 -1.06 -18.46 5.07
CA PHE A 168 -0.58 -17.45 6.02
C PHE A 168 -0.05 -16.27 5.25
N TYR A 169 -0.61 -15.11 5.51
CA TYR A 169 -0.17 -13.81 4.98
C TYR A 169 0.57 -13.08 6.10
N PRO A 170 1.91 -13.01 6.05
CA PRO A 170 2.70 -12.37 7.10
C PRO A 170 2.40 -10.87 7.21
N ALA A 171 2.35 -10.37 8.45
CA ALA A 171 2.31 -8.95 8.71
C ALA A 171 3.65 -8.29 8.33
N PHE A 172 3.60 -7.01 8.01
CA PHE A 172 4.77 -6.20 7.66
C PHE A 172 4.69 -4.84 8.35
N SER A 173 5.83 -4.16 8.48
CA SER A 173 5.87 -2.80 9.04
C SER A 173 5.45 -1.77 8.01
N ILE A 174 4.76 -0.72 8.47
CA ILE A 174 4.34 0.43 7.65
C ILE A 174 5.07 1.66 8.18
N ASP A 175 5.97 2.23 7.36
CA ASP A 175 6.70 3.44 7.72
C ASP A 175 5.86 4.69 7.49
N ILE A 176 5.07 4.72 6.43
CA ILE A 176 4.23 5.85 6.03
C ILE A 176 2.83 5.33 5.70
N ALA A 177 1.81 5.86 6.37
CA ALA A 177 0.41 5.73 5.94
C ALA A 177 -0.06 7.04 5.32
N ILE A 178 -0.60 6.98 4.11
CA ILE A 178 -1.21 8.11 3.40
C ILE A 178 -2.71 7.85 3.32
N ILE A 179 -3.49 8.69 4.00
CA ILE A 179 -4.94 8.59 4.10
C ILE A 179 -5.63 9.92 3.78
N LYS A 180 -6.90 9.88 3.48
CA LYS A 180 -7.74 11.06 3.27
C LYS A 180 -8.62 11.31 4.49
N GLY A 181 -8.85 12.60 4.83
CA GLY A 181 -9.76 13.01 5.88
C GLY A 181 -10.48 14.30 5.53
N SER A 182 -11.61 14.56 6.20
CA SER A 182 -12.43 15.76 5.96
C SER A 182 -12.00 16.95 6.80
N LYS A 183 -11.63 16.70 8.04
CA LYS A 183 -11.17 17.71 9.01
C LYS A 183 -10.15 17.12 9.97
N ALA A 184 -9.22 17.96 10.41
CA ALA A 184 -8.25 17.64 11.44
C ALA A 184 -8.29 18.70 12.55
N ASP A 185 -8.21 18.29 13.81
CA ASP A 185 -8.02 19.19 14.94
C ASP A 185 -6.52 19.28 15.34
N LYS A 186 -6.22 20.23 16.23
CA LYS A 186 -4.85 20.42 16.73
C LYS A 186 -4.30 19.26 17.57
N LYS A 187 -5.16 18.30 17.95
CA LYS A 187 -4.78 17.09 18.68
C LYS A 187 -4.52 15.91 17.74
N GLY A 188 -4.84 16.07 16.43
CA GLY A 188 -4.68 15.02 15.41
C GLY A 188 -5.90 14.11 15.30
N ASN A 189 -7.04 14.48 15.84
CA ASN A 189 -8.29 13.78 15.56
C ASN A 189 -8.73 14.12 14.13
N ILE A 190 -9.06 13.11 13.36
CA ILE A 190 -9.49 13.22 11.96
C ILE A 190 -10.95 12.80 11.86
N SER A 191 -11.77 13.59 11.17
CA SER A 191 -13.12 13.19 10.80
C SER A 191 -13.19 12.79 9.33
N LEU A 192 -14.15 11.92 9.01
CA LEU A 192 -14.41 11.42 7.65
C LEU A 192 -15.80 11.85 7.16
N GLU A 193 -16.40 12.86 7.75
CA GLU A 193 -17.80 13.24 7.57
C GLU A 193 -18.16 13.69 6.15
N LYS A 194 -17.19 14.09 5.34
CA LYS A 194 -17.36 14.49 3.94
C LYS A 194 -16.72 13.50 2.96
N GLU A 195 -16.06 12.46 3.48
CA GLU A 195 -15.51 11.44 2.62
C GLU A 195 -16.60 10.54 2.08
N ALA A 196 -16.45 10.12 0.82
CA ALA A 196 -17.45 9.30 0.14
C ALA A 196 -17.57 7.88 0.76
N MET A 197 -16.53 7.42 1.44
CA MET A 197 -16.44 6.07 2.01
C MET A 197 -15.65 6.08 3.31
N HIS A 198 -15.97 5.11 4.16
CA HIS A 198 -15.13 4.66 5.27
C HIS A 198 -14.41 3.41 4.79
N LEU A 199 -13.13 3.54 4.53
CA LEU A 199 -12.24 2.45 4.10
C LEU A 199 -11.40 1.97 5.29
N GLU A 200 -10.10 1.76 5.09
CA GLU A 200 -9.18 1.30 6.12
C GLU A 200 -8.40 2.46 6.80
N GLN A 201 -8.88 3.72 6.75
CA GLN A 201 -8.17 4.90 7.26
C GLN A 201 -7.72 4.72 8.71
N LEU A 202 -8.61 4.27 9.58
CA LEU A 202 -8.32 4.09 11.01
C LEU A 202 -7.32 2.96 11.24
N GLU A 203 -7.57 1.83 10.60
CA GLU A 203 -6.75 0.63 10.74
C GLU A 203 -5.34 0.87 10.19
N MET A 204 -5.24 1.50 9.02
CA MET A 204 -3.96 1.83 8.38
C MET A 204 -3.17 2.86 9.20
N ALA A 205 -3.82 3.92 9.69
CA ALA A 205 -3.20 4.90 10.58
C ALA A 205 -2.69 4.24 11.87
N THR A 206 -3.49 3.33 12.46
CA THR A 206 -3.10 2.61 13.67
C THR A 206 -1.95 1.62 13.38
N ALA A 207 -1.99 0.94 12.23
CA ALA A 207 -0.96 0.01 11.80
C ALA A 207 0.40 0.72 11.61
N ALA A 208 0.42 1.85 10.90
CA ALA A 208 1.62 2.66 10.74
C ALA A 208 2.16 3.14 12.08
N ARG A 209 1.28 3.64 12.95
CA ARG A 209 1.64 4.09 14.27
C ARG A 209 2.28 3.00 15.13
N ASN A 210 1.70 1.81 15.13
CA ASN A 210 2.22 0.67 15.90
C ASN A 210 3.49 0.08 15.29
N SER A 211 3.75 0.35 14.01
CA SER A 211 5.04 0.07 13.34
C SER A 211 6.13 1.10 13.62
N GLY A 212 5.83 2.18 14.37
CA GLY A 212 6.75 3.30 14.58
C GLY A 212 6.78 4.32 13.44
N GLY A 213 5.88 4.20 12.49
CA GLY A 213 5.79 5.05 11.31
C GLY A 213 5.01 6.35 11.51
N ILE A 214 4.81 7.08 10.41
CA ILE A 214 4.11 8.37 10.35
C ILE A 214 2.79 8.21 9.61
N VAL A 215 1.79 8.98 10.03
CA VAL A 215 0.50 9.09 9.33
C VAL A 215 0.42 10.46 8.67
N MET A 216 0.21 10.48 7.37
CA MET A 216 -0.04 11.67 6.56
C MET A 216 -1.50 11.70 6.16
N VAL A 217 -2.15 12.84 6.40
CA VAL A 217 -3.58 13.03 6.12
C VAL A 217 -3.75 14.25 5.24
N GLN A 218 -4.46 14.08 4.12
CA GLN A 218 -4.85 15.16 3.23
C GLN A 218 -6.34 15.44 3.33
#